data_8c291d40c8f647fb56ce74caab114c67
#
_entry.id   8c291d40c8f647fb56ce74caab114c67
#
_cell.length_a   1.000
_cell.length_b   1.000
_cell.length_c   1.000
_cell.angle_alpha   90.00
_cell.angle_beta   90.00
_cell.angle_gamma   90.00
#
_symmetry.space_group_name_H-M   'P 1'
#
loop_
_entity.id
_entity.type
_entity.pdbx_description
1 polymer ?
#
loop_
_entity_poly.entity_id
_entity_poly.type
_entity_poly.pdbx_seq_one_letter_code
_entity_poly.pdbx_strand_id
1 'polypeptide(L)'
;MSPSLRQQALRKIPSVDELLSRPQVVDLLKVHPRKVVVEAIRKGLGRVRDDILRKQDLSQLGEAFFTFENLYPLFQKEIDLQIQPRFRRVINATGVVIHTNLGRAPLHASAMKHLMEVSKTYSNLEYDLELGERGDRYTHVEETLCRLSGAESALVVNNNAGAVLLVLNTLAEDKEVIVSRGELVEIGGAFRIPDVMKRSGALLREVGTTNRTHFDDYQKAIGPHTALLLKVHTSNFRVMGFTSEVSLQDLVQLGREHQLPVVDDLGSGCLIDLAQYGLEKEPTVQETIKTGVDAVTISGDKLLGGPQSGIILGKKKILDLFKINPLTRALRIDKLTLAALESTLLLYFDEKRAVEEIPTLRMLSLDTKRLKRRGKRLLKRLSGMTDERLTFSLKEDVSQVGGGALPLQKLPTIVVTVKPLDLSVNGLEEILRKGDPPIISRISKEELILDMRTIFDEEIPLLAAGIEKAVKQITKN
;
A
#
# COMPACT_ATOMS: atom_id res chain seq x y z
N MET A 1 -35.70 25.60 -43.92
CA MET A 1 -35.84 25.27 -42.52
C MET A 1 -34.74 25.98 -41.73
N SER A 2 -35.07 26.88 -40.80
CA SER A 2 -34.10 27.52 -39.94
C SER A 2 -33.40 26.48 -39.05
N PRO A 3 -32.04 26.51 -38.89
CA PRO A 3 -31.37 25.55 -38.09
C PRO A 3 -31.86 25.65 -36.63
N SER A 4 -31.99 24.50 -35.96
CA SER A 4 -32.38 24.48 -34.53
C SER A 4 -31.38 25.23 -33.68
N LEU A 5 -31.76 25.82 -32.54
CA LEU A 5 -30.86 26.53 -31.61
C LEU A 5 -29.63 25.68 -31.29
N ARG A 6 -29.80 24.37 -31.19
CA ARG A 6 -28.71 23.40 -30.95
C ARG A 6 -27.72 23.34 -32.12
N GLN A 7 -28.21 23.36 -33.36
CA GLN A 7 -27.35 23.39 -34.57
C GLN A 7 -26.59 24.73 -34.66
N GLN A 8 -27.21 25.83 -34.27
CA GLN A 8 -26.54 27.15 -34.26
C GLN A 8 -25.43 27.17 -33.19
N ALA A 9 -25.65 26.62 -31.97
CA ALA A 9 -24.65 26.51 -30.91
C ALA A 9 -23.47 25.64 -31.34
N LEU A 10 -23.71 24.48 -31.97
CA LEU A 10 -22.64 23.59 -32.47
C LEU A 10 -21.77 24.23 -33.57
N ARG A 11 -22.34 25.10 -34.39
CA ARG A 11 -21.58 25.85 -35.43
C ARG A 11 -20.68 26.95 -34.85
N LYS A 12 -20.90 27.40 -33.62
CA LYS A 12 -20.05 28.37 -32.91
C LYS A 12 -18.78 27.76 -32.33
N ILE A 13 -18.65 26.42 -32.31
CA ILE A 13 -17.47 25.73 -31.80
C ILE A 13 -16.33 25.98 -32.84
N PRO A 14 -15.19 26.59 -32.41
CA PRO A 14 -14.08 26.88 -33.30
C PRO A 14 -13.45 25.57 -33.84
N SER A 15 -12.82 25.66 -35.01
CA SER A 15 -12.09 24.54 -35.58
C SER A 15 -10.75 24.30 -34.85
N VAL A 16 -10.23 23.08 -34.92
CA VAL A 16 -8.93 22.74 -34.32
C VAL A 16 -7.82 23.60 -34.98
N ASP A 17 -7.87 23.80 -36.31
CA ASP A 17 -6.85 24.54 -37.04
C ASP A 17 -6.86 26.05 -36.69
N GLU A 18 -8.04 26.63 -36.49
CA GLU A 18 -8.19 27.99 -35.98
C GLU A 18 -7.54 28.14 -34.60
N LEU A 19 -7.80 27.20 -33.68
CA LEU A 19 -7.24 27.21 -32.33
C LEU A 19 -5.71 27.02 -32.33
N LEU A 20 -5.17 26.20 -33.23
CA LEU A 20 -3.72 25.97 -33.34
C LEU A 20 -2.95 27.22 -33.75
N SER A 21 -3.60 28.19 -34.40
CA SER A 21 -2.99 29.47 -34.79
C SER A 21 -3.00 30.52 -33.68
N ARG A 22 -3.72 30.33 -32.59
CA ARG A 22 -3.78 31.27 -31.46
C ARG A 22 -2.42 31.36 -30.75
N PRO A 23 -1.93 32.58 -30.40
CA PRO A 23 -0.62 32.76 -29.77
C PRO A 23 -0.40 31.88 -28.54
N GLN A 24 -1.39 31.77 -27.63
CA GLN A 24 -1.31 30.96 -26.42
C GLN A 24 -1.19 29.45 -26.74
N VAL A 25 -1.82 28.97 -27.80
CA VAL A 25 -1.69 27.56 -28.22
C VAL A 25 -0.34 27.33 -28.93
N VAL A 26 0.17 28.33 -29.66
CA VAL A 26 1.54 28.28 -30.22
C VAL A 26 2.56 28.16 -29.07
N ASP A 27 2.36 28.85 -27.95
CA ASP A 27 3.24 28.70 -26.79
C ASP A 27 3.14 27.29 -26.14
N LEU A 28 1.95 26.70 -26.11
CA LEU A 28 1.82 25.28 -25.68
C LEU A 28 2.58 24.33 -26.62
N LEU A 29 2.60 24.61 -27.94
CA LEU A 29 3.33 23.79 -28.92
C LEU A 29 4.86 23.89 -28.80
N LYS A 30 5.39 24.93 -28.11
CA LYS A 30 6.82 25.02 -27.78
C LYS A 30 7.22 24.13 -26.63
N VAL A 31 6.27 23.85 -25.72
CA VAL A 31 6.52 23.10 -24.47
C VAL A 31 6.06 21.66 -24.58
N HIS A 32 5.01 21.39 -25.38
CA HIS A 32 4.38 20.08 -25.48
C HIS A 32 4.41 19.54 -26.93
N PRO A 33 4.49 18.21 -27.08
CA PRO A 33 4.39 17.59 -28.40
C PRO A 33 3.08 17.97 -29.11
N ARG A 34 3.15 18.32 -30.40
CA ARG A 34 1.98 18.74 -31.21
C ARG A 34 0.81 17.76 -31.11
N LYS A 35 1.10 16.43 -31.07
CA LYS A 35 0.09 15.39 -30.95
C LYS A 35 -0.73 15.56 -29.65
N VAL A 36 -0.09 15.85 -28.52
CA VAL A 36 -0.74 16.06 -27.21
C VAL A 36 -1.65 17.29 -27.26
N VAL A 37 -1.16 18.42 -27.79
CA VAL A 37 -1.92 19.67 -27.90
C VAL A 37 -3.16 19.48 -28.79
N VAL A 38 -3.00 18.88 -29.97
CA VAL A 38 -4.11 18.61 -30.90
C VAL A 38 -5.16 17.70 -30.28
N GLU A 39 -4.73 16.63 -29.58
CA GLU A 39 -5.64 15.70 -28.91
C GLU A 39 -6.36 16.38 -27.74
N ALA A 40 -5.68 17.22 -26.98
CA ALA A 40 -6.29 17.98 -25.88
C ALA A 40 -7.36 18.95 -26.39
N ILE A 41 -7.08 19.68 -27.49
CA ILE A 41 -8.07 20.55 -28.13
C ILE A 41 -9.30 19.73 -28.58
N ARG A 42 -9.08 18.61 -29.26
CA ARG A 42 -10.18 17.75 -29.74
C ARG A 42 -11.04 17.23 -28.57
N LYS A 43 -10.42 16.80 -27.48
CA LYS A 43 -11.14 16.33 -26.28
C LYS A 43 -11.89 17.47 -25.59
N GLY A 44 -11.26 18.64 -25.44
CA GLY A 44 -11.90 19.82 -24.86
C GLY A 44 -13.13 20.26 -25.67
N LEU A 45 -12.99 20.35 -27.00
CA LEU A 45 -14.12 20.66 -27.88
C LEU A 45 -15.18 19.56 -27.89
N GLY A 46 -14.78 18.28 -27.75
CA GLY A 46 -15.70 17.16 -27.58
C GLY A 46 -16.59 17.33 -26.34
N ARG A 47 -16.01 17.71 -25.20
CA ARG A 47 -16.78 18.00 -23.96
C ARG A 47 -17.75 19.14 -24.15
N VAL A 48 -17.29 20.24 -24.77
CA VAL A 48 -18.19 21.37 -25.10
C VAL A 48 -19.35 20.92 -25.96
N ARG A 49 -19.10 20.07 -26.96
CA ARG A 49 -20.14 19.50 -27.82
C ARG A 49 -21.12 18.63 -27.04
N ASP A 50 -20.63 17.76 -26.16
CA ASP A 50 -21.45 16.90 -25.32
C ASP A 50 -22.31 17.71 -24.34
N ASP A 51 -21.77 18.79 -23.77
CA ASP A 51 -22.49 19.69 -22.87
C ASP A 51 -23.64 20.39 -23.62
N ILE A 52 -23.44 20.85 -24.87
CA ILE A 52 -24.50 21.42 -25.72
C ILE A 52 -25.56 20.36 -26.03
N LEU A 53 -25.17 19.11 -26.25
CA LEU A 53 -26.11 18.04 -26.59
C LEU A 53 -26.95 17.60 -25.39
N ARG A 54 -26.39 17.64 -24.18
CA ARG A 54 -27.06 17.21 -22.92
C ARG A 54 -27.94 18.29 -22.31
N LYS A 55 -27.64 19.59 -22.49
CA LYS A 55 -28.42 20.68 -21.92
C LYS A 55 -29.83 20.74 -22.55
N GLN A 56 -30.84 20.79 -21.67
CA GLN A 56 -32.25 20.93 -22.11
C GLN A 56 -32.57 22.38 -22.53
N ASP A 57 -32.01 23.37 -21.80
CA ASP A 57 -32.19 24.80 -22.10
C ASP A 57 -30.87 25.40 -22.60
N LEU A 58 -30.84 25.82 -23.85
CA LEU A 58 -29.70 26.44 -24.51
C LEU A 58 -29.72 27.99 -24.48
N SER A 59 -30.81 28.60 -23.98
CA SER A 59 -30.93 30.05 -23.91
C SER A 59 -29.89 30.71 -22.99
N GLN A 60 -29.35 29.94 -22.03
CA GLN A 60 -28.32 30.36 -21.11
C GLN A 60 -26.89 30.24 -21.68
N LEU A 61 -26.70 29.68 -22.87
CA LEU A 61 -25.38 29.61 -23.54
C LEU A 61 -25.10 30.96 -24.23
N GLY A 62 -24.62 31.93 -23.43
CA GLY A 62 -24.15 33.21 -23.96
C GLY A 62 -22.94 33.04 -24.90
N GLU A 63 -22.62 34.07 -25.70
CA GLU A 63 -21.45 34.06 -26.60
C GLU A 63 -20.12 33.81 -25.86
N ALA A 64 -20.05 34.24 -24.61
CA ALA A 64 -18.91 34.00 -23.73
C ALA A 64 -18.53 32.50 -23.58
N PHE A 65 -19.51 31.58 -23.70
CA PHE A 65 -19.26 30.13 -23.60
C PHE A 65 -18.30 29.61 -24.68
N PHE A 66 -18.27 30.24 -25.85
CA PHE A 66 -17.48 29.85 -27.00
C PHE A 66 -16.19 30.65 -27.15
N THR A 67 -15.91 31.61 -26.25
CA THR A 67 -14.69 32.42 -26.33
C THR A 67 -13.46 31.59 -26.03
N PHE A 68 -12.35 31.98 -26.64
CA PHE A 68 -11.07 31.32 -26.41
C PHE A 68 -10.66 31.28 -24.95
N GLU A 69 -10.91 32.36 -24.20
CA GLU A 69 -10.61 32.52 -22.78
C GLU A 69 -11.31 31.45 -21.93
N ASN A 70 -12.50 31.02 -22.33
CA ASN A 70 -13.25 29.97 -21.62
C ASN A 70 -12.90 28.56 -22.10
N LEU A 71 -12.47 28.41 -23.35
CA LEU A 71 -12.06 27.13 -23.92
C LEU A 71 -10.61 26.76 -23.57
N TYR A 72 -9.70 27.73 -23.47
CA TYR A 72 -8.29 27.51 -23.23
C TYR A 72 -7.98 26.76 -21.93
N PRO A 73 -8.61 27.05 -20.77
CA PRO A 73 -8.43 26.28 -19.56
C PRO A 73 -8.84 24.80 -19.69
N LEU A 74 -9.79 24.48 -20.57
CA LEU A 74 -10.17 23.10 -20.85
C LEU A 74 -9.04 22.38 -21.58
N PHE A 75 -8.39 23.03 -22.52
CA PHE A 75 -7.27 22.47 -23.25
C PHE A 75 -6.06 22.26 -22.36
N GLN A 76 -5.74 23.23 -21.50
CA GLN A 76 -4.66 23.09 -20.50
C GLN A 76 -4.93 21.90 -19.58
N LYS A 77 -6.14 21.79 -19.04
CA LYS A 77 -6.54 20.66 -18.22
C LYS A 77 -6.40 19.31 -18.94
N GLU A 78 -6.78 19.25 -20.22
CA GLU A 78 -6.62 18.02 -21.02
C GLU A 78 -5.16 17.68 -21.29
N ILE A 79 -4.29 18.69 -21.50
CA ILE A 79 -2.84 18.49 -21.61
C ILE A 79 -2.30 17.92 -20.30
N ASP A 80 -2.61 18.58 -19.16
CA ASP A 80 -2.15 18.12 -17.86
C ASP A 80 -2.57 16.68 -17.58
N LEU A 81 -3.82 16.32 -17.89
CA LEU A 81 -4.31 14.95 -17.73
C LEU A 81 -3.59 13.91 -18.61
N GLN A 82 -3.01 14.33 -19.74
CA GLN A 82 -2.28 13.45 -20.65
C GLN A 82 -0.81 13.27 -20.27
N ILE A 83 -0.17 14.32 -19.74
CA ILE A 83 1.28 14.33 -19.45
C ILE A 83 1.62 14.13 -17.98
N GLN A 84 0.67 14.37 -17.08
CA GLN A 84 0.89 14.11 -15.64
C GLN A 84 0.94 12.61 -15.36
N PRO A 85 1.86 12.18 -14.51
CA PRO A 85 1.87 10.80 -14.02
C PRO A 85 0.53 10.41 -13.39
N ARG A 86 -0.02 9.26 -13.82
CA ARG A 86 -1.29 8.73 -13.25
C ARG A 86 -1.10 8.22 -11.83
N PHE A 87 0.08 7.66 -11.54
CA PHE A 87 0.47 7.25 -10.20
C PHE A 87 0.91 8.50 -9.42
N ARG A 88 0.11 8.89 -8.44
CA ARG A 88 0.27 10.16 -7.72
C ARG A 88 0.00 10.02 -6.23
N ARG A 89 0.54 10.95 -5.46
CA ARG A 89 0.26 11.07 -4.02
C ARG A 89 -1.23 11.22 -3.75
N VAL A 90 -1.69 10.59 -2.66
CA VAL A 90 -3.02 10.78 -2.08
C VAL A 90 -2.88 11.06 -0.58
N ILE A 91 -3.86 11.75 0.02
CA ILE A 91 -3.96 11.89 1.47
C ILE A 91 -4.83 10.76 2.00
N ASN A 92 -4.26 9.91 2.85
CA ASN A 92 -4.99 8.83 3.51
C ASN A 92 -5.68 9.34 4.78
N ALA A 93 -6.95 9.65 4.69
CA ALA A 93 -7.79 10.05 5.81
C ALA A 93 -8.73 8.92 6.29
N THR A 94 -8.49 7.66 5.90
CA THR A 94 -9.36 6.52 6.24
C THR A 94 -9.17 6.00 7.66
N GLY A 95 -7.98 6.20 8.27
CA GLY A 95 -7.61 5.57 9.54
C GLY A 95 -7.13 4.13 9.42
N VAL A 96 -6.95 3.60 8.21
CA VAL A 96 -6.31 2.30 7.96
C VAL A 96 -4.83 2.52 7.72
N VAL A 97 -3.97 2.07 8.66
CA VAL A 97 -2.53 2.35 8.64
C VAL A 97 -1.85 1.63 7.48
N ILE A 98 -1.98 0.30 7.41
CA ILE A 98 -1.43 -0.53 6.32
C ILE A 98 -2.53 -0.72 5.26
N HIS A 99 -2.83 0.36 4.53
CA HIS A 99 -3.92 0.35 3.56
C HIS A 99 -3.46 -0.25 2.22
N THR A 100 -3.90 -1.46 1.91
CA THR A 100 -3.47 -2.24 0.75
C THR A 100 -3.57 -1.46 -0.57
N ASN A 101 -4.70 -0.78 -0.81
CA ASN A 101 -4.93 -0.05 -2.07
C ASN A 101 -4.22 1.31 -2.14
N LEU A 102 -3.64 1.79 -1.03
CA LEU A 102 -2.93 3.07 -0.96
C LEU A 102 -1.40 2.91 -0.82
N GLY A 103 -0.87 1.71 -1.11
CA GLY A 103 0.57 1.45 -1.13
C GLY A 103 1.17 1.03 0.21
N ARG A 104 0.34 0.71 1.20
CA ARG A 104 0.73 0.21 2.54
C ARG A 104 1.65 1.15 3.31
N ALA A 105 2.95 0.81 3.47
CA ALA A 105 3.90 1.53 4.31
C ALA A 105 4.54 2.72 3.57
N PRO A 106 4.33 3.96 4.02
CA PRO A 106 5.15 5.10 3.59
C PRO A 106 6.57 4.98 4.13
N LEU A 107 7.55 5.37 3.32
CA LEU A 107 8.96 5.27 3.68
C LEU A 107 9.42 6.43 4.57
N HIS A 108 10.41 6.16 5.43
CA HIS A 108 11.09 7.18 6.22
C HIS A 108 11.95 8.10 5.33
N ALA A 109 12.22 9.33 5.81
CA ALA A 109 12.99 10.33 5.07
C ALA A 109 14.41 9.89 4.70
N SER A 110 15.10 9.12 5.56
CA SER A 110 16.42 8.58 5.24
C SER A 110 16.38 7.59 4.09
N ALA A 111 15.36 6.73 4.03
CA ALA A 111 15.17 5.80 2.93
C ALA A 111 14.90 6.54 1.61
N MET A 112 14.08 7.59 1.64
CA MET A 112 13.85 8.45 0.47
C MET A 112 15.12 9.15 -0.01
N LYS A 113 15.94 9.66 0.92
CA LYS A 113 17.23 10.30 0.59
C LYS A 113 18.17 9.32 -0.08
N HIS A 114 18.36 8.14 0.49
CA HIS A 114 19.24 7.10 -0.05
C HIS A 114 18.73 6.59 -1.42
N LEU A 115 17.42 6.36 -1.56
CA LEU A 115 16.80 5.98 -2.83
C LEU A 115 17.09 7.01 -3.93
N MET A 116 16.96 8.30 -3.62
CA MET A 116 17.27 9.37 -4.57
C MET A 116 18.76 9.39 -4.96
N GLU A 117 19.66 9.13 -4.02
CA GLU A 117 21.10 9.07 -4.26
C GLU A 117 21.45 7.94 -5.22
N VAL A 118 21.08 6.69 -4.90
CA VAL A 118 21.42 5.53 -5.74
C VAL A 118 20.66 5.51 -7.08
N SER A 119 19.51 6.20 -7.19
CA SER A 119 18.75 6.26 -8.44
C SER A 119 19.38 7.16 -9.49
N LYS A 120 20.09 8.22 -9.06
CA LYS A 120 20.70 9.22 -9.96
C LYS A 120 22.05 8.81 -10.50
N THR A 121 22.70 7.79 -9.88
CA THR A 121 24.08 7.41 -10.19
C THR A 121 24.22 5.90 -10.38
N TYR A 122 25.42 5.47 -10.76
CA TYR A 122 25.81 4.08 -10.63
C TYR A 122 25.98 3.74 -9.15
N SER A 123 25.79 2.47 -8.80
CA SER A 123 25.97 1.95 -7.43
C SER A 123 26.70 0.61 -7.46
N ASN A 124 27.23 0.20 -6.33
CA ASN A 124 27.89 -1.09 -6.13
C ASN A 124 26.91 -2.27 -5.95
N LEU A 125 25.75 -2.22 -6.62
CA LEU A 125 24.65 -3.20 -6.44
C LEU A 125 25.13 -4.67 -6.50
N GLU A 126 26.01 -5.00 -7.43
CA GLU A 126 26.62 -6.34 -7.59
C GLU A 126 28.13 -6.19 -7.77
N TYR A 127 28.77 -5.32 -6.99
CA TYR A 127 30.21 -5.06 -7.04
C TYR A 127 30.75 -4.95 -5.61
N ASP A 128 31.72 -5.80 -5.30
CA ASP A 128 32.45 -5.75 -4.05
C ASP A 128 33.54 -4.66 -4.14
N LEU A 129 33.39 -3.61 -3.32
CA LEU A 129 34.31 -2.47 -3.34
C LEU A 129 35.66 -2.77 -2.69
N GLU A 130 35.72 -3.76 -1.80
CA GLU A 130 36.96 -4.15 -1.12
C GLU A 130 37.81 -5.09 -1.97
N LEU A 131 37.15 -6.09 -2.59
CA LEU A 131 37.79 -7.08 -3.43
C LEU A 131 38.00 -6.61 -4.88
N GLY A 132 37.25 -5.61 -5.32
CA GLY A 132 37.32 -5.11 -6.70
C GLY A 132 36.72 -6.05 -7.74
N GLU A 133 35.82 -6.92 -7.33
CA GLU A 133 35.22 -7.95 -8.19
C GLU A 133 33.69 -7.95 -8.12
N ARG A 134 33.09 -8.88 -8.85
CA ARG A 134 31.63 -9.07 -8.83
C ARG A 134 31.19 -9.60 -7.48
N GLY A 135 30.31 -8.84 -6.79
CA GLY A 135 29.64 -9.22 -5.56
C GLY A 135 28.21 -9.71 -5.78
N ASP A 136 27.54 -9.96 -4.66
CA ASP A 136 26.12 -10.35 -4.61
C ASP A 136 25.30 -9.20 -4.01
N ARG A 137 24.16 -8.88 -4.64
CA ARG A 137 23.27 -7.78 -4.18
C ARG A 137 22.69 -8.02 -2.79
N TYR A 138 22.56 -9.28 -2.36
CA TYR A 138 21.92 -9.60 -1.08
C TYR A 138 22.82 -9.23 0.11
N THR A 139 24.13 -9.14 -0.07
CA THR A 139 25.09 -8.76 0.98
C THR A 139 24.79 -7.41 1.61
N HIS A 140 24.20 -6.47 0.85
CA HIS A 140 23.85 -5.13 1.36
C HIS A 140 22.86 -5.15 2.54
N VAL A 141 22.03 -6.18 2.67
CA VAL A 141 21.00 -6.29 3.72
C VAL A 141 21.08 -7.56 4.53
N GLU A 142 21.80 -8.60 4.06
CA GLU A 142 21.87 -9.91 4.70
C GLU A 142 22.43 -9.80 6.13
N GLU A 143 23.58 -9.16 6.30
CA GLU A 143 24.21 -9.00 7.62
C GLU A 143 23.28 -8.25 8.59
N THR A 144 22.70 -7.13 8.14
CA THR A 144 21.77 -6.34 8.96
C THR A 144 20.56 -7.15 9.38
N LEU A 145 19.95 -7.90 8.45
CA LEU A 145 18.81 -8.77 8.72
C LEU A 145 19.16 -9.88 9.72
N CYS A 146 20.32 -10.51 9.55
CA CYS A 146 20.79 -11.54 10.48
C CYS A 146 21.01 -10.97 11.89
N ARG A 147 21.63 -9.80 12.00
CA ARG A 147 21.86 -9.12 13.30
C ARG A 147 20.54 -8.72 13.99
N LEU A 148 19.56 -8.25 13.24
CA LEU A 148 18.26 -7.84 13.79
C LEU A 148 17.39 -9.04 14.18
N SER A 149 17.43 -10.13 13.43
CA SER A 149 16.55 -11.29 13.62
C SER A 149 17.17 -12.43 14.45
N GLY A 150 18.50 -12.54 14.46
CA GLY A 150 19.21 -13.71 14.98
C GLY A 150 19.27 -14.90 14.02
N ALA A 151 18.89 -14.72 12.75
CA ALA A 151 19.00 -15.74 11.71
C ALA A 151 20.46 -15.94 11.27
N GLU A 152 20.78 -17.15 10.76
CA GLU A 152 22.12 -17.45 10.22
C GLU A 152 22.34 -16.86 8.82
N SER A 153 21.28 -16.70 8.03
CA SER A 153 21.32 -16.14 6.67
C SER A 153 19.99 -15.52 6.30
N ALA A 154 20.01 -14.63 5.32
CA ALA A 154 18.84 -13.95 4.80
C ALA A 154 18.86 -13.85 3.26
N LEU A 155 17.69 -13.86 2.66
CA LEU A 155 17.49 -13.63 1.23
C LEU A 155 16.31 -12.70 1.02
N VAL A 156 16.43 -11.73 0.12
CA VAL A 156 15.37 -10.76 -0.17
C VAL A 156 14.91 -10.90 -1.62
N VAL A 157 13.59 -11.00 -1.81
CA VAL A 157 12.92 -11.10 -3.11
C VAL A 157 11.83 -10.02 -3.24
N ASN A 158 11.18 -9.93 -4.39
CA ASN A 158 10.25 -8.84 -4.73
C ASN A 158 9.07 -8.67 -3.77
N ASN A 159 8.53 -9.76 -3.22
CA ASN A 159 7.41 -9.75 -2.28
C ASN A 159 7.30 -11.10 -1.54
N ASN A 160 6.49 -11.14 -0.47
CA ASN A 160 6.35 -12.35 0.33
C ASN A 160 5.69 -13.52 -0.41
N ALA A 161 4.78 -13.26 -1.34
CA ALA A 161 4.20 -14.32 -2.17
C ALA A 161 5.29 -15.02 -3.02
N GLY A 162 6.23 -14.24 -3.57
CA GLY A 162 7.41 -14.76 -4.25
C GLY A 162 8.36 -15.52 -3.31
N ALA A 163 8.51 -15.08 -2.06
CA ALA A 163 9.30 -15.79 -1.05
C ALA A 163 8.70 -17.18 -0.76
N VAL A 164 7.41 -17.25 -0.48
CA VAL A 164 6.70 -18.52 -0.24
C VAL A 164 6.78 -19.44 -1.47
N LEU A 165 6.56 -18.88 -2.67
CA LEU A 165 6.70 -19.65 -3.92
C LEU A 165 8.10 -20.27 -4.07
N LEU A 166 9.14 -19.47 -3.83
CA LEU A 166 10.55 -19.90 -3.93
C LEU A 166 10.87 -20.99 -2.91
N VAL A 167 10.45 -20.81 -1.66
CA VAL A 167 10.65 -21.77 -0.58
C VAL A 167 10.00 -23.12 -0.91
N LEU A 168 8.72 -23.10 -1.30
CA LEU A 168 7.97 -24.30 -1.64
C LEU A 168 8.53 -25.00 -2.88
N ASN A 169 8.86 -24.26 -3.94
CA ASN A 169 9.47 -24.82 -5.14
C ASN A 169 10.83 -25.47 -4.85
N THR A 170 11.67 -24.83 -4.02
CA THR A 170 13.00 -25.34 -3.73
C THR A 170 12.98 -26.59 -2.84
N LEU A 171 12.10 -26.63 -1.84
CA LEU A 171 12.11 -27.68 -0.83
C LEU A 171 11.13 -28.83 -1.12
N ALA A 172 10.07 -28.58 -1.91
CA ALA A 172 8.94 -29.46 -1.99
C ALA A 172 8.39 -29.67 -3.42
N GLU A 173 9.16 -29.40 -4.49
CA GLU A 173 8.73 -29.69 -5.84
C GLU A 173 8.44 -31.20 -5.96
N ASP A 174 7.25 -31.56 -6.48
CA ASP A 174 6.70 -32.93 -6.61
C ASP A 174 6.57 -33.71 -5.29
N LYS A 175 6.59 -33.03 -4.13
CA LYS A 175 6.48 -33.63 -2.80
C LYS A 175 5.39 -33.00 -1.96
N GLU A 176 4.99 -33.70 -0.90
CA GLU A 176 3.94 -33.23 0.01
C GLU A 176 4.44 -32.16 0.99
N VAL A 177 3.60 -31.14 1.16
CA VAL A 177 3.72 -30.10 2.19
C VAL A 177 2.54 -30.24 3.13
N ILE A 178 2.81 -30.53 4.41
CA ILE A 178 1.78 -30.66 5.42
C ILE A 178 1.49 -29.28 6.02
N VAL A 179 0.22 -28.89 6.02
CA VAL A 179 -0.26 -27.59 6.58
C VAL A 179 -1.62 -27.77 7.24
N SER A 180 -1.89 -27.00 8.29
CA SER A 180 -3.20 -26.99 8.93
C SER A 180 -4.27 -26.42 7.99
N ARG A 181 -5.42 -27.07 7.93
CA ARG A 181 -6.58 -26.59 7.16
C ARG A 181 -7.05 -25.21 7.63
N GLY A 182 -6.93 -24.91 8.93
CA GLY A 182 -7.22 -23.59 9.49
C GLY A 182 -6.26 -22.47 9.06
N GLU A 183 -5.10 -22.83 8.46
CA GLU A 183 -4.06 -21.92 8.02
C GLU A 183 -4.05 -21.68 6.49
N LEU A 184 -5.03 -22.20 5.75
CA LEU A 184 -5.19 -22.01 4.31
C LEU A 184 -5.79 -20.63 4.02
N VAL A 185 -4.98 -19.60 4.18
CA VAL A 185 -5.41 -18.20 4.07
C VAL A 185 -5.54 -17.73 2.62
N GLU A 186 -6.45 -16.75 2.43
CA GLU A 186 -6.50 -15.89 1.24
C GLU A 186 -6.19 -14.45 1.65
N ILE A 187 -5.25 -13.78 0.98
CA ILE A 187 -4.81 -12.42 1.26
C ILE A 187 -4.88 -11.58 -0.02
N GLY A 188 -5.45 -10.37 0.08
CA GLY A 188 -5.43 -9.40 -1.01
C GLY A 188 -6.18 -9.79 -2.28
N GLY A 189 -7.16 -10.71 -2.18
CA GLY A 189 -8.08 -11.07 -3.26
C GLY A 189 -7.53 -12.04 -4.31
N ALA A 190 -6.25 -12.46 -4.24
CA ALA A 190 -5.67 -13.38 -5.22
C ALA A 190 -4.59 -14.30 -4.66
N PHE A 191 -3.99 -14.01 -3.51
CA PHE A 191 -2.99 -14.87 -2.90
C PHE A 191 -3.68 -15.90 -2.00
N ARG A 192 -3.71 -17.14 -2.46
CA ARG A 192 -4.23 -18.30 -1.73
C ARG A 192 -3.12 -19.32 -1.55
N ILE A 193 -2.92 -19.78 -0.32
CA ILE A 193 -1.88 -20.81 -0.03
C ILE A 193 -2.02 -22.05 -0.93
N PRO A 194 -3.21 -22.65 -1.14
CA PRO A 194 -3.36 -23.79 -2.04
C PRO A 194 -2.93 -23.50 -3.50
N ASP A 195 -3.25 -22.29 -4.00
CA ASP A 195 -2.91 -21.91 -5.38
C ASP A 195 -1.39 -21.70 -5.54
N VAL A 196 -0.75 -21.10 -4.54
CA VAL A 196 0.71 -20.91 -4.52
C VAL A 196 1.42 -22.26 -4.43
N MET A 197 0.97 -23.18 -3.57
CA MET A 197 1.50 -24.55 -3.49
C MET A 197 1.41 -25.25 -4.85
N LYS A 198 0.24 -25.27 -5.46
CA LYS A 198 0.07 -25.86 -6.79
C LYS A 198 1.01 -25.25 -7.83
N ARG A 199 1.23 -23.91 -7.79
CA ARG A 199 2.12 -23.22 -8.73
C ARG A 199 3.61 -23.46 -8.45
N SER A 200 3.96 -23.75 -7.21
CA SER A 200 5.34 -24.11 -6.84
C SER A 200 5.74 -25.54 -7.21
N GLY A 201 4.79 -26.38 -7.65
CA GLY A 201 5.00 -27.79 -7.84
C GLY A 201 4.80 -28.64 -6.58
N ALA A 202 4.56 -28.02 -5.41
CA ALA A 202 4.32 -28.76 -4.17
C ALA A 202 2.93 -29.38 -4.12
N LEU A 203 2.82 -30.53 -3.47
CA LEU A 203 1.57 -31.23 -3.25
C LEU A 203 1.02 -30.88 -1.88
N LEU A 204 -0.16 -30.25 -1.87
CA LEU A 204 -0.84 -29.86 -0.64
C LEU A 204 -1.35 -31.09 0.12
N ARG A 205 -0.96 -31.22 1.40
CA ARG A 205 -1.50 -32.19 2.35
C ARG A 205 -2.07 -31.46 3.56
N GLU A 206 -3.41 -31.32 3.57
CA GLU A 206 -4.14 -30.66 4.64
C GLU A 206 -4.31 -31.57 5.86
N VAL A 207 -4.14 -31.03 7.07
CA VAL A 207 -4.39 -31.74 8.33
C VAL A 207 -5.34 -30.97 9.24
N GLY A 208 -5.98 -31.69 10.14
CA GLY A 208 -6.96 -31.13 11.08
C GLY A 208 -8.26 -30.67 10.42
N THR A 209 -8.93 -29.74 11.06
CA THR A 209 -10.19 -29.12 10.63
C THR A 209 -10.05 -27.60 10.55
N THR A 210 -11.09 -26.90 10.13
CA THR A 210 -11.09 -25.42 10.00
C THR A 210 -10.69 -24.70 11.29
N ASN A 211 -11.12 -25.21 12.45
CA ASN A 211 -10.95 -24.55 13.76
C ASN A 211 -10.06 -25.34 14.73
N ARG A 212 -9.73 -26.59 14.41
CA ARG A 212 -8.92 -27.42 15.31
C ARG A 212 -7.92 -28.26 14.53
N THR A 213 -6.65 -28.13 14.90
CA THR A 213 -5.56 -28.98 14.44
C THR A 213 -4.72 -29.38 15.66
N HIS A 214 -4.44 -30.65 15.79
CA HIS A 214 -3.69 -31.23 16.90
C HIS A 214 -2.34 -31.74 16.40
N PHE A 215 -1.39 -31.91 17.30
CA PHE A 215 -0.06 -32.43 17.02
C PHE A 215 -0.13 -33.78 16.29
N ASP A 216 -0.99 -34.70 16.76
CA ASP A 216 -1.22 -36.00 16.16
C ASP A 216 -1.68 -35.95 14.69
N ASP A 217 -2.38 -34.89 14.28
CA ASP A 217 -2.82 -34.73 12.89
C ASP A 217 -1.64 -34.55 11.95
N TYR A 218 -0.64 -33.77 12.37
CA TYR A 218 0.62 -33.62 11.65
C TYR A 218 1.42 -34.88 11.67
N GLN A 219 1.60 -35.50 12.84
CA GLN A 219 2.42 -36.73 13.01
C GLN A 219 1.91 -37.89 12.14
N LYS A 220 0.58 -38.13 12.13
CA LYS A 220 -0.06 -39.20 11.32
C LYS A 220 -0.01 -38.91 9.82
N ALA A 221 0.16 -37.67 9.42
CA ALA A 221 0.23 -37.29 8.01
C ALA A 221 1.64 -37.42 7.42
N ILE A 222 2.69 -37.52 8.23
CA ILE A 222 4.05 -37.65 7.76
C ILE A 222 4.20 -39.03 7.05
N GLY A 223 4.73 -38.99 5.84
CA GLY A 223 4.98 -40.19 5.01
C GLY A 223 6.24 -40.04 4.15
N PRO A 224 6.54 -41.06 3.32
CA PRO A 224 7.76 -41.05 2.52
C PRO A 224 7.84 -39.97 1.45
N HIS A 225 6.71 -39.32 1.11
CA HIS A 225 6.64 -38.21 0.16
C HIS A 225 6.60 -36.84 0.83
N THR A 226 6.59 -36.79 2.16
CA THR A 226 6.58 -35.51 2.89
C THR A 226 7.92 -34.82 2.75
N ALA A 227 7.90 -33.53 2.31
CA ALA A 227 9.10 -32.71 2.12
C ALA A 227 9.29 -31.68 3.24
N LEU A 228 8.20 -31.08 3.74
CA LEU A 228 8.27 -30.07 4.80
C LEU A 228 6.95 -29.94 5.59
N LEU A 229 7.06 -29.37 6.77
CA LEU A 229 5.94 -28.92 7.58
C LEU A 229 5.82 -27.39 7.44
N LEU A 230 4.65 -26.91 7.02
CA LEU A 230 4.39 -25.51 6.84
C LEU A 230 3.46 -25.00 7.95
N LYS A 231 3.85 -23.91 8.61
CA LYS A 231 2.97 -23.09 9.41
C LYS A 231 2.68 -21.80 8.67
N VAL A 232 1.42 -21.32 8.71
CA VAL A 232 1.03 -20.05 8.11
C VAL A 232 0.31 -19.23 9.16
N HIS A 233 0.85 -18.06 9.45
CA HIS A 233 0.23 -17.15 10.42
C HIS A 233 -1.04 -16.52 9.83
N THR A 234 -2.17 -16.63 10.57
CA THR A 234 -3.47 -16.08 10.17
C THR A 234 -3.53 -14.56 10.40
N SER A 235 -2.67 -13.83 9.65
CA SER A 235 -2.43 -12.40 9.84
C SER A 235 -3.60 -11.48 9.47
N ASN A 236 -4.60 -11.98 8.71
CA ASN A 236 -5.71 -11.17 8.17
C ASN A 236 -7.09 -11.58 8.68
N PHE A 237 -7.20 -12.67 9.46
CA PHE A 237 -8.43 -13.10 10.12
C PHE A 237 -8.13 -13.82 11.43
N ARG A 238 -9.16 -14.04 12.26
CA ARG A 238 -9.09 -14.92 13.44
C ARG A 238 -10.32 -15.79 13.54
N VAL A 239 -10.12 -17.06 13.91
CA VAL A 239 -11.19 -17.97 14.32
C VAL A 239 -11.34 -17.89 15.83
N MET A 240 -12.54 -17.64 16.31
CA MET A 240 -12.85 -17.49 17.73
C MET A 240 -13.76 -18.62 18.21
N GLY A 241 -13.65 -18.98 19.48
CA GLY A 241 -14.45 -20.03 20.14
C GLY A 241 -13.65 -21.28 20.41
N PHE A 242 -14.19 -22.44 20.10
CA PHE A 242 -13.54 -23.73 20.32
C PHE A 242 -12.45 -24.00 19.27
N THR A 243 -11.28 -23.38 19.44
CA THR A 243 -10.14 -23.50 18.53
C THR A 243 -8.98 -24.25 19.16
N SER A 244 -8.14 -24.87 18.34
CA SER A 244 -6.85 -25.45 18.71
C SER A 244 -5.90 -25.35 17.54
N GLU A 245 -4.66 -24.93 17.80
CA GLU A 245 -3.59 -24.90 16.79
C GLU A 245 -2.32 -25.55 17.37
N VAL A 246 -1.46 -26.04 16.49
CA VAL A 246 -0.15 -26.60 16.88
C VAL A 246 0.84 -25.44 16.96
N SER A 247 1.59 -25.35 18.04
CA SER A 247 2.61 -24.33 18.22
C SER A 247 3.76 -24.52 17.22
N LEU A 248 4.45 -23.43 16.87
CA LEU A 248 5.65 -23.55 16.01
C LEU A 248 6.75 -24.38 16.69
N GLN A 249 6.88 -24.30 18.01
CA GLN A 249 7.82 -25.09 18.80
C GLN A 249 7.55 -26.60 18.64
N ASP A 250 6.28 -27.02 18.75
CA ASP A 250 5.89 -28.42 18.57
C ASP A 250 6.16 -28.91 17.14
N LEU A 251 5.86 -28.08 16.14
CA LEU A 251 6.18 -28.41 14.73
C LEU A 251 7.69 -28.53 14.48
N VAL A 252 8.50 -27.64 15.07
CA VAL A 252 9.97 -27.72 14.97
C VAL A 252 10.50 -28.98 15.65
N GLN A 253 9.93 -29.38 16.81
CA GLN A 253 10.29 -30.63 17.44
C GLN A 253 9.94 -31.83 16.53
N LEU A 254 8.73 -31.88 15.99
CA LEU A 254 8.28 -32.92 15.08
C LEU A 254 9.15 -32.98 13.82
N GLY A 255 9.49 -31.82 13.24
CA GLY A 255 10.39 -31.73 12.10
C GLY A 255 11.78 -32.33 12.38
N ARG A 256 12.34 -32.07 13.58
CA ARG A 256 13.62 -32.65 14.00
C ARG A 256 13.56 -34.17 14.14
N GLU A 257 12.50 -34.70 14.74
CA GLU A 257 12.29 -36.14 14.93
C GLU A 257 12.21 -36.90 13.59
N HIS A 258 11.62 -36.29 12.58
CA HIS A 258 11.42 -36.85 11.25
C HIS A 258 12.41 -36.35 10.18
N GLN A 259 13.38 -35.50 10.56
CA GLN A 259 14.36 -34.87 9.66
C GLN A 259 13.73 -34.07 8.52
N LEU A 260 12.57 -33.45 8.80
CA LEU A 260 11.83 -32.60 7.89
C LEU A 260 12.09 -31.12 8.21
N PRO A 261 12.33 -30.26 7.20
CA PRO A 261 12.40 -28.83 7.44
C PRO A 261 11.02 -28.28 7.86
N VAL A 262 11.04 -27.29 8.73
CA VAL A 262 9.87 -26.52 9.15
C VAL A 262 9.97 -25.11 8.63
N VAL A 263 8.93 -24.63 7.98
CA VAL A 263 8.83 -23.27 7.44
C VAL A 263 7.66 -22.55 8.08
N ASP A 264 7.86 -21.29 8.46
CA ASP A 264 6.80 -20.40 8.96
C ASP A 264 6.59 -19.22 7.98
N ASP A 265 5.40 -19.14 7.37
CA ASP A 265 4.97 -17.92 6.68
C ASP A 265 4.33 -16.97 7.71
N LEU A 266 5.18 -16.20 8.40
CA LEU A 266 4.75 -15.20 9.39
C LEU A 266 4.06 -14.00 8.75
N GLY A 267 4.52 -13.59 7.58
CA GLY A 267 3.90 -12.57 6.74
C GLY A 267 3.89 -11.14 7.29
N SER A 268 3.71 -10.92 8.58
CA SER A 268 3.52 -9.58 9.18
C SER A 268 4.77 -8.70 9.21
N GLY A 269 5.95 -9.31 9.33
CA GLY A 269 7.23 -8.59 9.37
C GLY A 269 7.47 -7.81 10.67
N CYS A 270 6.94 -8.29 11.78
CA CYS A 270 7.08 -7.66 13.09
C CYS A 270 8.50 -7.87 13.66
N LEU A 271 9.27 -6.79 13.81
CA LEU A 271 10.62 -6.80 14.41
C LEU A 271 10.66 -6.24 15.84
N ILE A 272 9.57 -5.63 16.31
CA ILE A 272 9.46 -4.98 17.62
C ILE A 272 8.25 -5.55 18.33
N ASP A 273 8.36 -5.86 19.64
CA ASP A 273 7.21 -6.26 20.42
C ASP A 273 6.22 -5.10 20.61
N LEU A 274 5.18 -5.10 19.80
CA LEU A 274 4.16 -4.05 19.79
C LEU A 274 3.29 -4.02 21.05
N ALA A 275 3.30 -5.08 21.89
CA ALA A 275 2.58 -5.10 23.15
C ALA A 275 3.10 -4.03 24.13
N GLN A 276 4.37 -3.65 24.04
CA GLN A 276 4.97 -2.56 24.83
C GLN A 276 4.34 -1.18 24.51
N TYR A 277 3.69 -1.06 23.34
CA TYR A 277 3.02 0.16 22.87
C TYR A 277 1.48 0.06 22.97
N GLY A 278 0.98 -0.92 23.75
CA GLY A 278 -0.45 -1.08 24.01
C GLY A 278 -1.24 -1.76 22.90
N LEU A 279 -0.57 -2.46 21.99
CA LEU A 279 -1.18 -3.26 20.93
C LEU A 279 -1.30 -4.73 21.35
N GLU A 280 -2.09 -5.52 20.64
CA GLU A 280 -2.09 -6.97 20.80
C GLU A 280 -0.71 -7.54 20.46
N LYS A 281 -0.35 -8.65 21.08
CA LYS A 281 0.89 -9.35 20.79
C LYS A 281 0.84 -9.93 19.37
N GLU A 282 1.81 -9.52 18.56
CA GLU A 282 2.12 -10.12 17.27
C GLU A 282 3.45 -10.88 17.40
N PRO A 283 3.57 -12.10 16.89
CA PRO A 283 4.84 -12.81 16.95
C PRO A 283 5.94 -12.00 16.24
N THR A 284 7.08 -11.86 16.92
CA THR A 284 8.24 -11.20 16.31
C THR A 284 9.08 -12.19 15.51
N VAL A 285 9.81 -11.69 14.52
CA VAL A 285 10.75 -12.50 13.72
C VAL A 285 11.80 -13.16 14.63
N GLN A 286 12.28 -12.43 15.65
CA GLN A 286 13.26 -12.94 16.62
C GLN A 286 12.70 -14.11 17.43
N GLU A 287 11.44 -14.02 17.88
CA GLU A 287 10.78 -15.11 18.59
C GLU A 287 10.62 -16.34 17.70
N THR A 288 10.21 -16.13 16.44
CA THR A 288 10.09 -17.20 15.44
C THR A 288 11.44 -17.88 15.20
N ILE A 289 12.51 -17.13 14.94
CA ILE A 289 13.86 -17.70 14.72
C ILE A 289 14.37 -18.46 15.96
N LYS A 290 14.11 -17.98 17.16
CA LYS A 290 14.51 -18.65 18.42
C LYS A 290 13.85 -20.03 18.62
N THR A 291 12.74 -20.34 17.95
CA THR A 291 12.17 -21.70 17.98
C THR A 291 13.05 -22.74 17.32
N GLY A 292 13.96 -22.28 16.44
CA GLY A 292 14.83 -23.15 15.63
C GLY A 292 14.19 -23.57 14.32
N VAL A 293 13.18 -22.85 13.83
CA VAL A 293 12.57 -23.00 12.50
C VAL A 293 13.65 -22.96 11.41
N ASP A 294 13.45 -23.71 10.32
CA ASP A 294 14.45 -23.78 9.25
C ASP A 294 14.42 -22.56 8.33
N ALA A 295 13.22 -22.02 8.06
CA ALA A 295 13.06 -20.74 7.37
C ALA A 295 11.76 -20.04 7.82
N VAL A 296 11.77 -18.71 7.81
CA VAL A 296 10.60 -17.84 8.01
C VAL A 296 10.51 -16.85 6.87
N THR A 297 9.28 -16.58 6.40
CA THR A 297 9.03 -15.59 5.35
C THR A 297 8.21 -14.44 5.87
N ILE A 298 8.58 -13.20 5.49
CA ILE A 298 7.93 -11.97 5.94
C ILE A 298 7.80 -10.92 4.82
N SER A 299 6.85 -9.99 4.99
CA SER A 299 6.66 -8.84 4.10
C SER A 299 7.38 -7.60 4.65
N GLY A 300 8.14 -6.90 3.81
CA GLY A 300 8.81 -5.66 4.21
C GLY A 300 7.89 -4.45 4.33
N ASP A 301 6.74 -4.44 3.64
CA ASP A 301 5.82 -3.31 3.54
C ASP A 301 4.61 -3.37 4.48
N LYS A 302 4.68 -4.22 5.51
CA LYS A 302 3.67 -4.32 6.56
C LYS A 302 4.19 -3.69 7.87
N LEU A 303 4.26 -4.47 8.96
CA LEU A 303 4.71 -3.97 10.27
C LEU A 303 6.19 -3.55 10.28
N LEU A 304 7.03 -4.13 9.42
CA LEU A 304 8.40 -3.66 9.23
C LEU A 304 8.45 -2.20 8.76
N GLY A 305 7.44 -1.73 8.02
CA GLY A 305 7.35 -0.33 7.60
C GLY A 305 8.35 0.10 6.53
N GLY A 306 8.92 -0.86 5.80
CA GLY A 306 9.81 -0.67 4.67
C GLY A 306 9.11 -0.74 3.31
N PRO A 307 9.88 -0.87 2.23
CA PRO A 307 9.32 -1.08 0.89
C PRO A 307 8.75 -2.48 0.73
N GLN A 308 7.92 -2.67 -0.30
CA GLN A 308 7.45 -4.00 -0.66
C GLN A 308 8.62 -4.92 -0.97
N SER A 309 8.77 -5.98 -0.17
CA SER A 309 9.76 -7.03 -0.32
C SER A 309 9.29 -8.31 0.35
N GLY A 310 9.78 -9.46 -0.11
CA GLY A 310 9.71 -10.73 0.58
C GLY A 310 11.07 -11.01 1.20
N ILE A 311 11.11 -11.25 2.48
CA ILE A 311 12.34 -11.52 3.21
C ILE A 311 12.27 -12.94 3.74
N ILE A 312 13.25 -13.76 3.42
CA ILE A 312 13.42 -15.14 3.89
C ILE A 312 14.59 -15.14 4.85
N LEU A 313 14.37 -15.64 6.06
CA LEU A 313 15.35 -15.68 7.15
C LEU A 313 15.42 -17.10 7.68
N GLY A 314 16.58 -17.58 8.10
CA GLY A 314 16.68 -18.91 8.70
C GLY A 314 18.08 -19.49 8.71
N LYS A 315 18.14 -20.83 8.67
CA LYS A 315 19.41 -21.57 8.71
C LYS A 315 20.17 -21.43 7.39
N LYS A 316 21.47 -21.15 7.47
CA LYS A 316 22.32 -20.94 6.30
C LYS A 316 22.21 -22.07 5.27
N LYS A 317 22.24 -23.34 5.72
CA LYS A 317 22.15 -24.52 4.85
C LYS A 317 20.86 -24.56 3.99
N ILE A 318 19.77 -23.99 4.49
CA ILE A 318 18.49 -23.93 3.79
C ILE A 318 18.47 -22.73 2.84
N LEU A 319 18.92 -21.55 3.29
CA LEU A 319 18.96 -20.35 2.46
C LEU A 319 19.92 -20.50 1.26
N ASP A 320 21.02 -21.22 1.41
CA ASP A 320 21.95 -21.51 0.31
C ASP A 320 21.26 -22.28 -0.84
N LEU A 321 20.26 -23.14 -0.55
CA LEU A 321 19.45 -23.82 -1.58
C LEU A 321 18.57 -22.82 -2.36
N PHE A 322 18.01 -21.82 -1.67
CA PHE A 322 17.20 -20.78 -2.33
C PHE A 322 18.05 -19.90 -3.24
N LYS A 323 19.27 -19.54 -2.81
CA LYS A 323 20.18 -18.68 -3.59
C LYS A 323 20.55 -19.27 -4.95
N ILE A 324 20.62 -20.60 -5.07
CA ILE A 324 20.95 -21.30 -6.32
C ILE A 324 19.74 -21.67 -7.19
N ASN A 325 18.52 -21.54 -6.67
CA ASN A 325 17.29 -21.83 -7.44
C ASN A 325 17.12 -20.78 -8.58
N PRO A 326 16.87 -21.21 -9.84
CA PRO A 326 16.67 -20.28 -10.96
C PRO A 326 15.55 -19.26 -10.75
N LEU A 327 14.50 -19.59 -9.96
CA LEU A 327 13.42 -18.67 -9.63
C LEU A 327 13.92 -17.42 -8.86
N THR A 328 15.01 -17.54 -8.10
CA THR A 328 15.61 -16.41 -7.39
C THR A 328 15.99 -15.27 -8.35
N ARG A 329 16.42 -15.62 -9.57
CA ARG A 329 16.70 -14.60 -10.58
C ARG A 329 15.43 -13.91 -11.10
N ALA A 330 14.33 -14.65 -11.25
CA ALA A 330 13.04 -14.10 -11.68
C ALA A 330 12.39 -13.23 -10.59
N LEU A 331 12.59 -13.58 -9.31
CA LEU A 331 12.07 -12.91 -8.13
C LEU A 331 13.02 -11.87 -7.54
N ARG A 332 14.10 -11.55 -8.24
CA ARG A 332 15.20 -10.72 -7.79
C ARG A 332 14.77 -9.31 -7.43
N ILE A 333 15.11 -8.87 -6.22
CA ILE A 333 14.88 -7.51 -5.74
C ILE A 333 15.63 -6.47 -6.61
N ASP A 334 15.03 -5.34 -6.90
CA ASP A 334 15.64 -4.24 -7.64
C ASP A 334 16.46 -3.31 -6.71
N LYS A 335 17.29 -2.44 -7.31
CA LYS A 335 18.18 -1.56 -6.55
C LYS A 335 17.45 -0.50 -5.72
N LEU A 336 16.31 -0.03 -6.17
CA LEU A 336 15.58 1.05 -5.49
C LEU A 336 14.92 0.50 -4.23
N THR A 337 14.26 -0.64 -4.36
CA THR A 337 13.65 -1.35 -3.24
C THR A 337 14.72 -1.78 -2.23
N LEU A 338 15.87 -2.28 -2.70
CA LEU A 338 16.97 -2.69 -1.83
C LEU A 338 17.51 -1.51 -1.00
N ALA A 339 17.78 -0.37 -1.62
CA ALA A 339 18.26 0.83 -0.94
C ALA A 339 17.27 1.36 0.11
N ALA A 340 15.98 1.35 -0.23
CA ALA A 340 14.94 1.74 0.73
C ALA A 340 14.84 0.76 1.90
N LEU A 341 14.97 -0.54 1.64
CA LEU A 341 14.95 -1.58 2.67
C LEU A 341 16.15 -1.45 3.60
N GLU A 342 17.37 -1.33 3.06
CA GLU A 342 18.61 -1.14 3.81
C GLU A 342 18.47 0.02 4.80
N SER A 343 18.09 1.21 4.30
CA SER A 343 17.92 2.39 5.14
C SER A 343 16.82 2.23 6.21
N THR A 344 15.77 1.47 5.92
CA THR A 344 14.71 1.19 6.90
C THR A 344 15.23 0.25 7.99
N LEU A 345 15.97 -0.80 7.63
CA LEU A 345 16.54 -1.75 8.59
C LEU A 345 17.54 -1.11 9.54
N LEU A 346 18.34 -0.15 9.07
CA LEU A 346 19.30 0.57 9.92
C LEU A 346 18.63 1.34 11.08
N LEU A 347 17.36 1.75 10.94
CA LEU A 347 16.64 2.41 12.04
C LEU A 347 16.34 1.45 13.19
N TYR A 348 16.21 0.15 12.92
CA TYR A 348 15.89 -0.86 13.93
C TYR A 348 17.04 -1.18 14.90
N PHE A 349 18.26 -0.68 14.68
CA PHE A 349 19.32 -0.76 15.69
C PHE A 349 19.04 0.08 16.94
N ASP A 350 18.10 1.03 16.84
CA ASP A 350 17.52 1.78 17.95
C ASP A 350 15.99 1.65 17.89
N GLU A 351 15.44 0.81 18.77
CA GLU A 351 14.00 0.51 18.79
C GLU A 351 13.14 1.76 19.00
N LYS A 352 13.52 2.66 19.90
CA LYS A 352 12.78 3.90 20.14
C LYS A 352 12.76 4.77 18.90
N ARG A 353 13.92 4.92 18.27
CA ARG A 353 14.05 5.64 17.02
C ARG A 353 13.22 5.02 15.90
N ALA A 354 13.23 3.69 15.76
CA ALA A 354 12.42 2.99 14.77
C ALA A 354 10.92 3.29 14.96
N VAL A 355 10.41 3.24 16.21
CA VAL A 355 9.00 3.52 16.50
C VAL A 355 8.63 4.99 16.26
N GLU A 356 9.53 5.91 16.51
CA GLU A 356 9.27 7.34 16.31
C GLU A 356 9.40 7.78 14.86
N GLU A 357 10.32 7.19 14.10
CA GLU A 357 10.69 7.66 12.76
C GLU A 357 10.04 6.85 11.63
N ILE A 358 9.90 5.52 11.74
CA ILE A 358 9.23 4.71 10.73
C ILE A 358 7.73 5.06 10.71
N PRO A 359 7.19 5.58 9.59
CA PRO A 359 5.84 6.13 9.56
C PRO A 359 4.76 5.14 10.01
N THR A 360 4.86 3.86 9.61
CA THR A 360 3.92 2.80 10.02
C THR A 360 3.93 2.60 11.52
N LEU A 361 5.10 2.41 12.14
CA LEU A 361 5.24 2.20 13.57
C LEU A 361 4.79 3.44 14.37
N ARG A 362 5.18 4.63 13.90
CA ARG A 362 4.75 5.89 14.48
C ARG A 362 3.23 6.03 14.48
N MET A 363 2.56 5.72 13.35
CA MET A 363 1.10 5.78 13.28
C MET A 363 0.43 4.78 14.23
N LEU A 364 0.97 3.58 14.39
CA LEU A 364 0.46 2.57 15.29
C LEU A 364 0.60 2.99 16.77
N SER A 365 1.72 3.61 17.15
CA SER A 365 2.04 4.02 18.53
C SER A 365 1.48 5.39 18.94
N LEU A 366 0.83 6.16 18.03
CA LEU A 366 0.28 7.48 18.35
C LEU A 366 -0.78 7.42 19.44
N ASP A 367 -0.60 8.22 20.49
CA ASP A 367 -1.60 8.42 21.55
C ASP A 367 -2.75 9.36 21.10
N THR A 368 -3.90 9.23 21.76
CA THR A 368 -5.09 10.04 21.47
C THR A 368 -4.89 11.54 21.76
N LYS A 369 -3.96 11.92 22.65
CA LYS A 369 -3.66 13.33 22.94
C LYS A 369 -2.99 14.00 21.74
N ARG A 370 -2.03 13.31 21.10
CA ARG A 370 -1.39 13.79 19.85
C ARG A 370 -2.41 13.90 18.71
N LEU A 371 -3.27 12.89 18.55
CA LEU A 371 -4.33 12.89 17.54
C LEU A 371 -5.33 14.02 17.77
N LYS A 372 -5.72 14.27 19.02
CA LYS A 372 -6.62 15.39 19.37
C LYS A 372 -6.00 16.78 19.04
N ARG A 373 -4.68 16.92 19.23
CA ARG A 373 -3.97 18.14 18.79
C ARG A 373 -4.01 18.33 17.28
N ARG A 374 -3.80 17.27 16.49
CA ARG A 374 -3.92 17.29 15.03
C ARG A 374 -5.34 17.69 14.59
N GLY A 375 -6.35 17.05 15.16
CA GLY A 375 -7.75 17.36 14.86
C GLY A 375 -8.11 18.82 15.19
N LYS A 376 -7.67 19.34 16.34
CA LYS A 376 -7.87 20.77 16.68
C LYS A 376 -7.17 21.71 15.70
N ARG A 377 -5.97 21.37 15.21
CA ARG A 377 -5.27 22.17 14.18
C ARG A 377 -6.04 22.20 12.86
N LEU A 378 -6.61 21.07 12.45
CA LEU A 378 -7.46 21.00 11.26
C LEU A 378 -8.73 21.84 11.47
N LEU A 379 -9.46 21.65 12.56
CA LEU A 379 -10.67 22.41 12.87
C LEU A 379 -10.42 23.93 12.90
N LYS A 380 -9.31 24.38 13.51
CA LYS A 380 -8.95 25.79 13.52
C LYS A 380 -8.76 26.37 12.12
N ARG A 381 -8.26 25.57 11.16
CA ARG A 381 -8.15 26.03 9.76
C ARG A 381 -9.51 26.05 9.06
N LEU A 382 -10.37 25.09 9.37
CA LEU A 382 -11.70 24.98 8.78
C LEU A 382 -12.68 25.98 9.38
N SER A 383 -12.52 26.38 10.65
CA SER A 383 -13.38 27.39 11.30
C SER A 383 -13.27 28.82 10.70
N GLY A 384 -12.24 29.08 9.89
CA GLY A 384 -12.16 30.30 9.09
C GLY A 384 -13.01 30.28 7.81
N MET A 385 -13.64 29.14 7.49
CA MET A 385 -14.55 29.02 6.36
C MET A 385 -15.94 29.52 6.79
N THR A 386 -16.40 30.56 6.16
CA THR A 386 -17.72 31.20 6.44
C THR A 386 -18.91 30.44 5.79
N ASP A 387 -18.72 29.19 5.43
CA ASP A 387 -19.74 28.43 4.70
C ASP A 387 -20.56 27.57 5.66
N GLU A 388 -21.81 27.94 5.88
CA GLU A 388 -22.75 27.26 6.77
C GLU A 388 -23.23 25.89 6.25
N ARG A 389 -22.88 25.50 5.02
CA ARG A 389 -23.29 24.22 4.39
C ARG A 389 -22.51 23.02 4.89
N LEU A 390 -21.40 23.22 5.61
CA LEU A 390 -20.65 22.14 6.22
C LEU A 390 -20.56 22.36 7.73
N THR A 391 -20.87 21.34 8.49
CA THR A 391 -20.59 21.31 9.93
C THR A 391 -19.41 20.41 10.22
N PHE A 392 -18.55 20.87 11.14
CA PHE A 392 -17.34 20.16 11.52
C PHE A 392 -17.39 19.80 13.00
N SER A 393 -17.02 18.57 13.35
CA SER A 393 -16.87 18.19 14.76
C SER A 393 -15.68 17.27 14.99
N LEU A 394 -15.18 17.26 16.23
CA LEU A 394 -14.11 16.39 16.66
C LEU A 394 -14.74 15.25 17.47
N LYS A 395 -14.50 14.01 17.08
CA LYS A 395 -15.06 12.83 17.73
C LYS A 395 -13.98 11.79 18.04
N GLU A 396 -14.22 11.00 19.07
CA GLU A 396 -13.47 9.78 19.32
C GLU A 396 -14.02 8.67 18.42
N ASP A 397 -13.12 7.83 17.91
CA ASP A 397 -13.45 6.73 17.00
C ASP A 397 -12.36 5.64 17.07
N VAL A 398 -12.39 4.70 16.15
CA VAL A 398 -11.44 3.58 16.07
C VAL A 398 -10.83 3.51 14.68
N SER A 399 -9.49 3.55 14.61
CA SER A 399 -8.70 3.24 13.43
C SER A 399 -8.38 1.74 13.36
N GLN A 400 -7.89 1.30 12.22
CA GLN A 400 -7.49 -0.08 11.96
C GLN A 400 -6.00 -0.18 11.61
N VAL A 401 -5.38 -1.30 11.98
CA VAL A 401 -4.01 -1.59 11.52
C VAL A 401 -3.99 -1.79 10.01
N GLY A 402 -4.90 -2.57 9.47
CA GLY A 402 -5.03 -2.83 8.04
C GLY A 402 -4.72 -4.26 7.63
N GLY A 403 -4.50 -4.47 6.34
CA GLY A 403 -4.40 -5.80 5.78
C GLY A 403 -3.11 -6.52 6.15
N GLY A 404 -3.24 -7.74 6.69
CA GLY A 404 -2.13 -8.68 6.88
C GLY A 404 -1.32 -8.48 8.16
N ALA A 405 -1.91 -7.84 9.20
CA ALA A 405 -1.37 -7.77 10.54
C ALA A 405 -2.46 -7.35 11.53
N LEU A 406 -2.50 -7.98 12.70
CA LEU A 406 -3.35 -7.61 13.84
C LEU A 406 -4.84 -7.39 13.47
N PRO A 407 -5.55 -8.39 12.94
CA PRO A 407 -6.86 -8.21 12.28
C PRO A 407 -7.98 -7.73 13.22
N LEU A 408 -7.88 -7.98 14.51
CA LEU A 408 -8.87 -7.57 15.52
C LEU A 408 -8.46 -6.32 16.31
N GLN A 409 -7.23 -5.82 16.11
CA GLN A 409 -6.71 -4.68 16.84
C GLN A 409 -7.49 -3.41 16.55
N LYS A 410 -8.12 -2.89 17.58
CA LYS A 410 -8.76 -1.58 17.57
C LYS A 410 -7.77 -0.52 18.05
N LEU A 411 -7.58 0.55 17.28
CA LEU A 411 -6.71 1.66 17.62
C LEU A 411 -7.56 2.87 18.02
N PRO A 412 -7.67 3.23 19.31
CA PRO A 412 -8.40 4.43 19.72
C PRO A 412 -7.89 5.66 18.96
N THR A 413 -8.78 6.37 18.27
CA THR A 413 -8.40 7.49 17.43
C THR A 413 -9.26 8.74 17.64
N ILE A 414 -8.86 9.83 17.02
CA ILE A 414 -9.61 11.07 16.92
C ILE A 414 -9.87 11.35 15.46
N VAL A 415 -11.12 11.64 15.14
CA VAL A 415 -11.54 11.98 13.78
C VAL A 415 -12.12 13.38 13.74
N VAL A 416 -11.94 14.06 12.61
CA VAL A 416 -12.73 15.24 12.25
C VAL A 416 -13.84 14.76 11.33
N THR A 417 -15.09 14.99 11.72
CA THR A 417 -16.25 14.67 10.88
C THR A 417 -16.68 15.91 10.10
N VAL A 418 -17.10 15.69 8.87
CA VAL A 418 -17.65 16.73 7.99
C VAL A 418 -19.04 16.29 7.57
N LYS A 419 -20.05 17.04 7.99
CA LYS A 419 -21.45 16.79 7.61
C LYS A 419 -21.91 17.87 6.65
N PRO A 420 -22.19 17.53 5.38
CA PRO A 420 -22.78 18.45 4.42
C PRO A 420 -24.30 18.63 4.70
N LEU A 421 -24.83 19.83 4.48
CA LEU A 421 -26.26 20.15 4.64
C LEU A 421 -27.01 20.08 3.31
N ASP A 422 -26.43 20.63 2.25
CA ASP A 422 -27.09 20.77 0.94
C ASP A 422 -26.54 19.82 -0.14
N LEU A 423 -25.60 18.96 0.20
CA LEU A 423 -24.98 17.97 -0.69
C LEU A 423 -24.99 16.60 -0.03
N SER A 424 -25.11 15.54 -0.81
CA SER A 424 -24.91 14.20 -0.28
C SER A 424 -23.46 14.01 0.18
N VAL A 425 -23.26 13.25 1.25
CA VAL A 425 -21.91 12.92 1.74
C VAL A 425 -21.08 12.19 0.68
N ASN A 426 -21.70 11.36 -0.16
CA ASN A 426 -21.06 10.69 -1.29
C ASN A 426 -20.59 11.71 -2.36
N GLY A 427 -21.36 12.76 -2.62
CA GLY A 427 -20.96 13.82 -3.54
C GLY A 427 -19.74 14.60 -3.02
N LEU A 428 -19.70 14.90 -1.73
CA LEU A 428 -18.53 15.51 -1.11
C LEU A 428 -17.29 14.60 -1.17
N GLU A 429 -17.45 13.32 -0.86
CA GLU A 429 -16.36 12.31 -0.99
C GLU A 429 -15.82 12.28 -2.41
N GLU A 430 -16.70 12.22 -3.41
CA GLU A 430 -16.31 12.17 -4.82
C GLU A 430 -15.51 13.40 -5.25
N ILE A 431 -15.91 14.60 -4.81
CA ILE A 431 -15.17 15.84 -5.11
C ILE A 431 -13.79 15.80 -4.46
N LEU A 432 -13.68 15.38 -3.20
CA LEU A 432 -12.41 15.28 -2.48
C LEU A 432 -11.49 14.21 -3.08
N ARG A 433 -12.03 13.07 -3.44
CA ARG A 433 -11.29 11.98 -4.08
C ARG A 433 -10.79 12.34 -5.49
N LYS A 434 -11.51 13.20 -6.21
CA LYS A 434 -11.11 13.74 -7.52
C LYS A 434 -10.25 15.02 -7.41
N GLY A 435 -9.98 15.50 -6.20
CA GLY A 435 -9.20 16.68 -5.91
C GLY A 435 -7.70 16.54 -6.23
N ASP A 436 -6.95 17.60 -5.94
CA ASP A 436 -5.50 17.63 -6.08
C ASP A 436 -4.87 18.31 -4.85
N PRO A 437 -4.18 17.52 -3.98
CA PRO A 437 -4.11 16.05 -4.01
C PRO A 437 -5.47 15.39 -3.69
N PRO A 438 -5.71 14.15 -4.19
CA PRO A 438 -6.88 13.38 -3.80
C PRO A 438 -6.89 13.10 -2.29
N ILE A 439 -8.05 13.21 -1.67
CA ILE A 439 -8.28 12.90 -0.26
C ILE A 439 -9.16 11.67 -0.19
N ILE A 440 -8.64 10.59 0.39
CA ILE A 440 -9.35 9.32 0.56
C ILE A 440 -9.83 9.23 2.00
N SER A 441 -11.14 9.24 2.17
CA SER A 441 -11.82 9.24 3.46
C SER A 441 -12.78 8.05 3.59
N ARG A 442 -13.43 7.90 4.73
CA ARG A 442 -14.53 6.96 4.90
C ARG A 442 -15.83 7.69 5.23
N ILE A 443 -16.95 7.04 4.97
CA ILE A 443 -18.28 7.57 5.30
C ILE A 443 -18.88 6.71 6.40
N SER A 444 -19.45 7.35 7.41
CA SER A 444 -20.21 6.69 8.47
C SER A 444 -21.31 7.60 8.97
N LYS A 445 -22.55 7.08 9.12
CA LYS A 445 -23.71 7.80 9.66
C LYS A 445 -23.93 9.16 8.97
N GLU A 446 -23.92 9.19 7.64
CA GLU A 446 -24.09 10.39 6.80
C GLU A 446 -23.06 11.52 7.10
N GLU A 447 -21.89 11.15 7.62
CA GLU A 447 -20.76 12.06 7.84
C GLU A 447 -19.52 11.53 7.12
N LEU A 448 -18.75 12.43 6.54
CA LEU A 448 -17.42 12.15 6.03
C LEU A 448 -16.44 12.13 7.22
N ILE A 449 -15.66 11.09 7.33
CA ILE A 449 -14.74 10.86 8.44
C ILE A 449 -13.30 11.08 7.98
N LEU A 450 -12.61 11.99 8.64
CA LEU A 450 -11.20 12.29 8.43
C LEU A 450 -10.42 11.82 9.67
N ASP A 451 -9.78 10.68 9.57
CA ASP A 451 -9.06 10.08 10.69
C ASP A 451 -7.66 10.66 10.85
N MET A 452 -7.39 11.25 12.01
CA MET A 452 -6.13 11.96 12.29
C MET A 452 -4.92 11.04 12.43
N ARG A 453 -5.11 9.72 12.55
CA ARG A 453 -4.02 8.76 12.71
C ARG A 453 -3.16 8.63 11.46
N THR A 454 -3.79 8.59 10.30
CA THR A 454 -3.12 8.37 9.01
C THR A 454 -2.79 9.64 8.24
N ILE A 455 -3.18 10.81 8.76
CA ILE A 455 -2.84 12.12 8.19
C ILE A 455 -1.54 12.63 8.79
N PHE A 456 -0.56 12.94 7.94
CA PHE A 456 0.70 13.55 8.36
C PHE A 456 0.52 15.01 8.73
N ASP A 457 1.39 15.54 9.60
CA ASP A 457 1.28 16.93 10.07
C ASP A 457 1.38 17.96 8.94
N GLU A 458 2.21 17.69 7.92
CA GLU A 458 2.36 18.51 6.71
C GLU A 458 1.17 18.38 5.73
N GLU A 459 0.29 17.40 5.90
CA GLU A 459 -0.90 17.23 5.08
C GLU A 459 -2.11 18.03 5.59
N ILE A 460 -2.10 18.45 6.84
CA ILE A 460 -3.21 19.21 7.44
C ILE A 460 -3.55 20.48 6.65
N PRO A 461 -2.58 21.30 6.20
CA PRO A 461 -2.89 22.45 5.33
C PRO A 461 -3.51 22.07 3.99
N LEU A 462 -2.99 21.01 3.37
CA LEU A 462 -3.49 20.51 2.07
C LEU A 462 -4.91 19.96 2.19
N LEU A 463 -5.19 19.24 3.28
CA LEU A 463 -6.51 18.71 3.59
C LEU A 463 -7.54 19.85 3.77
N ALA A 464 -7.19 20.88 4.53
CA ALA A 464 -8.06 22.05 4.70
C ALA A 464 -8.33 22.75 3.37
N ALA A 465 -7.30 23.01 2.56
CA ALA A 465 -7.44 23.64 1.25
C ALA A 465 -8.28 22.78 0.28
N GLY A 466 -8.14 21.45 0.33
CA GLY A 466 -8.96 20.53 -0.47
C GLY A 466 -10.45 20.62 -0.12
N ILE A 467 -10.78 20.67 1.17
CA ILE A 467 -12.16 20.83 1.65
C ILE A 467 -12.72 22.21 1.22
N GLU A 468 -11.94 23.27 1.39
CA GLU A 468 -12.33 24.63 0.95
C GLU A 468 -12.64 24.69 -0.55
N LYS A 469 -11.78 24.07 -1.36
CA LYS A 469 -11.99 23.99 -2.81
C LYS A 469 -13.24 23.20 -3.17
N ALA A 470 -13.51 22.09 -2.45
CA ALA A 470 -14.72 21.30 -2.64
C ALA A 470 -15.98 22.11 -2.37
N VAL A 471 -16.02 22.91 -1.29
CA VAL A 471 -17.12 23.79 -0.97
C VAL A 471 -17.37 24.83 -2.09
N LYS A 472 -16.30 25.45 -2.60
CA LYS A 472 -16.42 26.44 -3.71
C LYS A 472 -16.91 25.81 -5.02
N GLN A 473 -16.66 24.52 -5.25
CA GLN A 473 -17.19 23.78 -6.43
C GLN A 473 -18.69 23.50 -6.30
N ILE A 474 -19.15 23.18 -5.08
CA ILE A 474 -20.58 22.97 -4.79
C ILE A 474 -21.39 24.25 -5.03
N THR A 475 -20.80 25.43 -4.85
CA THR A 475 -21.46 26.74 -5.04
C THR A 475 -21.66 27.11 -6.52
N LYS A 476 -20.93 26.45 -7.44
CA LYS A 476 -20.95 26.80 -8.88
C LYS A 476 -21.84 25.89 -9.72
N ASN A 477 -22.34 24.81 -9.11
CA ASN A 477 -23.31 23.88 -9.72
C ASN A 477 -24.71 24.07 -9.13
#